data_f3982e9c4e5fe8524ec667ec242a3c81
#
_entry.id   f3982e9c4e5fe8524ec667ec242a3c81
#
_cell.length_a   1.000
_cell.length_b   1.000
_cell.length_c   1.000
_cell.angle_alpha   90.00
_cell.angle_beta   90.00
_cell.angle_gamma   90.00
#
_symmetry.space_group_name_H-M   'P 1'
#
loop_
_entity.id
_entity.type
_entity.pdbx_description
1 polymer ?
#
loop_
_entity_poly.entity_id
_entity_poly.type
_entity_poly.pdbx_seq_one_letter_code
_entity_poly.pdbx_strand_id
1 'polypeptide(L)'
;MKIGLVGVAIFVFLSVFSGCVVLEKPPDAVIVESERRGPPPWAPAHGWRRKHETYHYYPATQVYYYPTVRRYYWLDGREWRFGDRLPRRFIVETDKKIVLDLDYEPHKHHSRIVSAYPLDYYKKKNRKNHGR
;
A
#
# COMPACT_ATOMS: atom_id res chain seq x y z
N MET A 1 46.57 -25.29 51.67
CA MET A 1 46.79 -23.93 51.11
C MET A 1 45.49 -23.47 50.50
N LYS A 2 45.07 -22.28 50.82
CA LYS A 2 43.68 -21.82 50.82
C LYS A 2 43.25 -21.33 49.41
N ILE A 3 42.21 -21.91 48.91
CA ILE A 3 41.55 -21.52 47.66
C ILE A 3 40.40 -20.61 48.02
N GLY A 4 40.52 -19.34 47.60
CA GLY A 4 39.51 -18.35 47.80
C GLY A 4 38.42 -18.48 46.73
N LEU A 5 37.17 -18.65 47.18
CA LEU A 5 35.97 -18.73 46.39
C LEU A 5 35.46 -17.31 46.16
N VAL A 6 35.60 -16.80 44.95
CA VAL A 6 34.94 -15.52 44.56
C VAL A 6 33.73 -15.88 43.73
N GLY A 7 32.57 -15.72 44.35
CA GLY A 7 31.29 -15.87 43.70
C GLY A 7 30.99 -14.67 42.82
N VAL A 8 30.90 -14.88 41.53
CA VAL A 8 30.36 -13.88 40.59
C VAL A 8 28.86 -14.19 40.39
N ALA A 9 28.04 -13.36 41.00
CA ALA A 9 26.61 -13.36 40.77
C ALA A 9 26.34 -12.72 39.43
N ILE A 10 26.02 -13.55 38.43
CA ILE A 10 25.51 -13.07 37.13
C ILE A 10 24.05 -12.78 37.29
N PHE A 11 23.70 -11.52 37.38
CA PHE A 11 22.32 -11.04 37.26
C PHE A 11 21.90 -11.10 35.80
N VAL A 12 21.20 -12.15 35.43
CA VAL A 12 20.55 -12.24 34.12
C VAL A 12 19.28 -11.38 34.17
N PHE A 13 19.37 -10.19 33.65
CA PHE A 13 18.21 -9.34 33.38
C PHE A 13 17.45 -9.93 32.19
N LEU A 14 16.42 -10.71 32.49
CA LEU A 14 15.44 -11.16 31.49
C LEU A 14 14.50 -10.01 31.17
N SER A 15 14.88 -9.17 30.22
CA SER A 15 14.01 -8.14 29.66
C SER A 15 12.97 -8.81 28.77
N VAL A 16 11.80 -9.07 29.33
CA VAL A 16 10.63 -9.52 28.58
C VAL A 16 10.13 -8.31 27.77
N PHE A 17 10.57 -8.19 26.54
CA PHE A 17 9.94 -7.30 25.58
C PHE A 17 8.61 -7.91 25.16
N SER A 18 7.56 -7.57 25.87
CA SER A 18 6.18 -7.76 25.39
C SER A 18 5.94 -6.76 24.25
N GLY A 19 6.40 -7.09 23.06
CA GLY A 19 6.03 -6.39 21.84
C GLY A 19 4.57 -6.71 21.56
N CYS A 20 3.66 -5.81 21.91
CA CYS A 20 2.31 -5.81 21.32
C CYS A 20 2.46 -5.59 19.84
N VAL A 21 2.42 -6.67 19.05
CA VAL A 21 2.19 -6.59 17.62
C VAL A 21 0.73 -6.17 17.46
N VAL A 22 0.50 -4.89 17.32
CA VAL A 22 -0.79 -4.39 16.83
C VAL A 22 -0.89 -4.85 15.38
N LEU A 23 -1.62 -5.94 15.16
CA LEU A 23 -2.05 -6.33 13.83
C LEU A 23 -3.06 -5.28 13.36
N GLU A 24 -2.56 -4.20 12.75
CA GLU A 24 -3.44 -3.30 12.04
C GLU A 24 -4.09 -4.08 10.90
N LYS A 25 -5.39 -4.30 11.07
CA LYS A 25 -6.27 -4.83 10.03
C LYS A 25 -6.07 -3.98 8.78
N PRO A 26 -5.69 -4.58 7.62
CA PRO A 26 -5.64 -3.80 6.39
C PRO A 26 -7.05 -3.24 6.16
N PRO A 27 -7.18 -1.95 5.90
CA PRO A 27 -8.47 -1.33 5.70
C PRO A 27 -9.16 -2.02 4.51
N ASP A 28 -10.33 -2.58 4.77
CA ASP A 28 -11.25 -3.04 3.73
C ASP A 28 -11.51 -1.85 2.82
N ALA A 29 -11.17 -2.03 1.53
CA ALA A 29 -11.34 -1.03 0.49
C ALA A 29 -11.23 0.39 1.09
N VAL A 30 -10.02 0.88 1.23
CA VAL A 30 -9.86 2.29 1.52
C VAL A 30 -10.33 3.02 0.27
N ILE A 31 -11.66 3.23 0.20
CA ILE A 31 -12.07 4.58 -0.04
C ILE A 31 -11.28 5.35 1.02
N VAL A 32 -10.15 5.92 0.64
CA VAL A 32 -9.58 7.01 1.40
C VAL A 32 -10.62 8.11 1.19
N GLU A 33 -11.70 7.98 1.93
CA GLU A 33 -12.47 9.11 2.34
C GLU A 33 -11.48 9.90 3.18
N SER A 34 -10.63 10.65 2.47
CA SER A 34 -9.87 11.70 3.08
C SER A 34 -10.97 12.49 3.79
N GLU A 35 -10.99 12.39 5.12
CA GLU A 35 -11.83 13.28 5.92
C GLU A 35 -11.76 14.62 5.21
N ARG A 36 -12.89 15.05 4.66
CA ARG A 36 -13.02 16.32 3.96
C ARG A 36 -12.81 17.43 4.98
N ARG A 37 -11.57 17.61 5.41
CA ARG A 37 -11.11 18.87 5.97
C ARG A 37 -10.85 19.82 4.80
N GLY A 38 -11.87 19.90 3.92
CA GLY A 38 -11.94 21.00 2.99
C GLY A 38 -12.23 22.28 3.75
N PRO A 39 -11.79 23.43 3.24
CA PRO A 39 -12.21 24.69 3.78
C PRO A 39 -13.74 24.72 3.84
N PRO A 40 -14.33 25.36 4.88
CA PRO A 40 -15.78 25.44 5.02
C PRO A 40 -16.42 25.94 3.73
N PRO A 41 -17.69 25.59 3.43
CA PRO A 41 -18.35 25.90 2.15
C PRO A 41 -18.36 27.39 1.78
N TRP A 42 -18.20 28.28 2.77
CA TRP A 42 -18.13 29.73 2.60
C TRP A 42 -16.72 30.28 2.37
N ALA A 43 -15.67 29.45 2.54
CA ALA A 43 -14.31 29.90 2.30
C ALA A 43 -14.06 30.10 0.80
N PRO A 44 -13.48 31.25 0.36
CA PRO A 44 -13.12 31.44 -1.02
C PRO A 44 -12.17 30.30 -1.46
N ALA A 45 -12.51 29.64 -2.56
CA ALA A 45 -11.75 28.52 -3.09
C ALA A 45 -10.42 29.01 -3.70
N HIS A 46 -9.51 29.48 -2.87
CA HIS A 46 -8.16 29.83 -3.29
C HIS A 46 -7.36 28.55 -3.53
N GLY A 47 -7.34 28.08 -4.78
CA GLY A 47 -6.22 27.40 -5.42
C GLY A 47 -5.74 26.04 -4.91
N TRP A 48 -6.23 25.50 -3.81
CA TRP A 48 -5.70 24.29 -3.17
C TRP A 48 -6.61 23.06 -3.26
N ARG A 49 -7.52 23.01 -4.22
CA ARG A 49 -8.17 21.75 -4.56
C ARG A 49 -7.13 20.87 -5.22
N ARG A 50 -6.47 20.04 -4.44
CA ARG A 50 -5.67 18.94 -4.99
C ARG A 50 -6.62 18.16 -5.89
N LYS A 51 -6.28 18.08 -7.16
CA LYS A 51 -7.06 17.29 -8.11
C LYS A 51 -6.83 15.84 -7.73
N HIS A 52 -7.82 15.23 -7.12
CA HIS A 52 -7.84 13.80 -6.97
C HIS A 52 -8.09 13.18 -8.34
N GLU A 53 -7.26 12.24 -8.72
CA GLU A 53 -7.34 11.54 -9.99
C GLU A 53 -7.55 10.07 -9.73
N THR A 54 -8.52 9.48 -10.44
CA THR A 54 -8.87 8.08 -10.28
C THR A 54 -7.97 7.21 -11.13
N TYR A 55 -7.30 6.25 -10.51
CA TYR A 55 -6.46 5.24 -11.16
C TYR A 55 -7.03 3.84 -10.93
N HIS A 56 -6.89 2.97 -11.90
CA HIS A 56 -7.13 1.54 -11.75
C HIS A 56 -5.81 0.84 -11.52
N TYR A 57 -5.64 0.19 -10.38
CA TYR A 57 -4.45 -0.58 -10.06
C TYR A 57 -4.72 -2.07 -10.21
N TYR A 58 -3.82 -2.78 -10.86
CA TYR A 58 -3.86 -4.22 -11.07
C TYR A 58 -2.76 -4.90 -10.25
N PRO A 59 -3.07 -5.44 -9.07
CA PRO A 59 -2.06 -5.96 -8.14
C PRO A 59 -1.18 -7.06 -8.74
N ALA A 60 -1.76 -7.99 -9.49
CA ALA A 60 -1.04 -9.13 -10.06
C ALA A 60 0.09 -8.74 -11.01
N THR A 61 -0.02 -7.61 -11.68
CA THR A 61 0.96 -7.11 -12.66
C THR A 61 1.62 -5.81 -12.23
N GLN A 62 1.16 -5.21 -11.12
CA GLN A 62 1.62 -3.91 -10.62
C GLN A 62 1.50 -2.77 -11.65
N VAL A 63 0.49 -2.87 -12.50
CA VAL A 63 0.18 -1.89 -13.55
C VAL A 63 -0.88 -0.93 -13.04
N TYR A 64 -0.74 0.35 -13.41
CA TYR A 64 -1.78 1.36 -13.21
C TYR A 64 -2.36 1.76 -14.55
N TYR A 65 -3.64 2.03 -14.56
CA TYR A 65 -4.34 2.62 -15.70
C TYR A 65 -5.04 3.90 -15.26
N TYR A 66 -4.80 4.97 -15.99
CA TYR A 66 -5.44 6.26 -15.77
C TYR A 66 -6.50 6.48 -16.85
N PRO A 67 -7.80 6.29 -16.52
CA PRO A 67 -8.90 6.31 -17.51
C PRO A 67 -9.06 7.66 -18.20
N THR A 68 -8.90 8.77 -17.47
CA THR A 68 -9.12 10.12 -17.98
C THR A 68 -8.27 10.44 -19.22
N VAL A 69 -7.03 9.98 -19.24
CA VAL A 69 -6.11 10.20 -20.36
C VAL A 69 -5.77 8.90 -21.11
N ARG A 70 -6.42 7.79 -20.76
CA ARG A 70 -6.20 6.46 -21.37
C ARG A 70 -4.74 6.03 -21.36
N ARG A 71 -4.06 6.21 -20.22
CA ARG A 71 -2.62 5.93 -20.09
C ARG A 71 -2.37 4.84 -19.07
N TYR A 72 -1.47 3.94 -19.43
CA TYR A 72 -0.92 2.91 -18.53
C TYR A 72 0.40 3.37 -17.95
N TYR A 73 0.70 2.92 -16.73
CA TYR A 73 1.99 3.05 -16.05
C TYR A 73 2.42 1.65 -15.62
N TRP A 74 3.63 1.25 -15.96
CA TRP A 74 4.18 -0.05 -15.60
C TRP A 74 5.65 0.05 -15.28
N LEU A 75 6.15 -0.91 -14.50
CA LEU A 75 7.56 -1.02 -14.18
C LEU A 75 8.24 -1.94 -15.21
N ASP A 76 9.29 -1.45 -15.85
CA ASP A 76 10.13 -2.17 -16.80
C ASP A 76 11.54 -2.30 -16.22
N GLY A 77 11.79 -3.43 -15.55
CA GLY A 77 12.98 -3.58 -14.74
C GLY A 77 12.95 -2.66 -13.51
N ARG A 78 13.71 -1.58 -13.55
CA ARG A 78 13.75 -0.56 -12.48
C ARG A 78 13.20 0.78 -12.91
N GLU A 79 12.76 0.91 -14.14
CA GLU A 79 12.29 2.16 -14.71
C GLU A 79 10.78 2.17 -14.89
N TRP A 80 10.16 3.29 -14.54
CA TRP A 80 8.76 3.50 -14.84
C TRP A 80 8.58 3.88 -16.29
N ARG A 81 7.70 3.15 -16.98
CA ARG A 81 7.26 3.43 -18.34
C ARG A 81 5.78 3.78 -18.33
N PHE A 82 5.38 4.55 -19.31
CA PHE A 82 3.99 4.93 -19.51
C PHE A 82 3.66 5.01 -21.00
N GLY A 83 2.40 4.76 -21.34
CA GLY A 83 1.92 4.77 -22.71
C GLY A 83 0.43 4.50 -22.81
N ASP A 84 -0.12 4.67 -24.01
CA ASP A 84 -1.52 4.38 -24.34
C ASP A 84 -1.80 2.88 -24.49
N ARG A 85 -0.76 2.09 -24.72
CA ARG A 85 -0.81 0.64 -24.88
C ARG A 85 0.13 -0.07 -23.94
N LEU A 86 -0.38 -1.10 -23.31
CA LEU A 86 0.41 -1.96 -22.43
C LEU A 86 1.15 -3.01 -23.25
N PRO A 87 2.45 -3.28 -23.00
CA PRO A 87 3.18 -4.37 -23.64
C PRO A 87 2.50 -5.73 -23.45
N ARG A 88 2.52 -6.59 -24.44
CA ARG A 88 1.83 -7.90 -24.47
C ARG A 88 2.20 -8.84 -23.30
N ARG A 89 3.34 -8.64 -22.69
CA ARG A 89 3.77 -9.41 -21.51
C ARG A 89 2.96 -9.14 -20.25
N PHE A 90 2.27 -8.01 -20.19
CA PHE A 90 1.40 -7.67 -19.06
C PHE A 90 -0.05 -8.03 -19.40
N ILE A 91 -0.58 -9.01 -18.71
CA ILE A 91 -1.99 -9.40 -18.82
C ILE A 91 -2.72 -8.81 -17.64
N VAL A 92 -3.64 -7.87 -17.87
CA VAL A 92 -4.46 -7.26 -16.83
C VAL A 92 -5.86 -7.88 -16.84
N GLU A 93 -6.29 -8.34 -15.67
CA GLU A 93 -7.64 -8.84 -15.46
C GLU A 93 -8.51 -7.67 -15.00
N THR A 94 -9.40 -7.21 -15.88
CA THR A 94 -10.20 -6.00 -15.65
C THR A 94 -11.17 -6.10 -14.48
N ASP A 95 -11.56 -7.30 -14.11
CA ASP A 95 -12.41 -7.62 -12.95
C ASP A 95 -11.63 -7.59 -11.62
N LYS A 96 -10.31 -7.74 -11.68
CA LYS A 96 -9.41 -7.72 -10.52
C LYS A 96 -8.64 -6.39 -10.40
N LYS A 97 -9.34 -5.29 -10.55
CA LYS A 97 -8.77 -3.96 -10.38
C LYS A 97 -9.14 -3.37 -9.02
N ILE A 98 -8.28 -2.51 -8.52
CA ILE A 98 -8.52 -1.65 -7.36
C ILE A 98 -8.62 -0.23 -7.87
N VAL A 99 -9.67 0.46 -7.48
CA VAL A 99 -9.83 1.88 -7.81
C VAL A 99 -9.13 2.69 -6.73
N LEU A 100 -8.17 3.50 -7.14
CA LEU A 100 -7.42 4.39 -6.27
C LEU A 100 -7.78 5.84 -6.61
N ASP A 101 -8.03 6.63 -5.60
CA ASP A 101 -8.20 8.07 -5.72
C ASP A 101 -6.98 8.76 -5.12
N LEU A 102 -6.14 9.35 -5.98
CA LEU A 102 -4.83 9.85 -5.62
C LEU A 102 -4.67 11.32 -6.02
N ASP A 103 -4.01 12.09 -5.18
CA ASP A 103 -3.60 13.47 -5.46
C ASP A 103 -2.17 13.57 -6.03
N TYR A 104 -1.62 12.44 -6.44
CA TYR A 104 -0.28 12.29 -7.00
C TYR A 104 -0.22 11.18 -8.04
N GLU A 105 0.83 11.17 -8.86
CA GLU A 105 1.10 10.09 -9.79
C GLU A 105 1.46 8.79 -9.05
N PRO A 106 0.83 7.66 -9.36
CA PRO A 106 0.90 6.44 -8.57
C PRO A 106 2.31 5.87 -8.44
N HIS A 107 3.18 6.09 -9.43
CA HIS A 107 4.55 5.58 -9.42
C HIS A 107 5.41 6.21 -8.33
N LYS A 108 5.10 7.43 -7.88
CA LYS A 108 5.86 8.14 -6.82
C LYS A 108 5.72 7.48 -5.45
N HIS A 109 4.60 6.80 -5.22
CA HIS A 109 4.30 6.13 -3.95
C HIS A 109 4.00 4.64 -4.13
N HIS A 110 4.59 4.03 -5.15
CA HIS A 110 4.35 2.64 -5.52
C HIS A 110 4.54 1.65 -4.36
N SER A 111 5.61 1.79 -3.58
CA SER A 111 5.88 0.91 -2.45
C SER A 111 4.74 0.88 -1.42
N ARG A 112 4.14 2.04 -1.14
CA ARG A 112 2.99 2.14 -0.24
C ARG A 112 1.76 1.43 -0.79
N ILE A 113 1.51 1.59 -2.10
CA ILE A 113 0.37 0.94 -2.76
C ILE A 113 0.55 -0.58 -2.79
N VAL A 114 1.76 -1.08 -3.11
CA VAL A 114 2.06 -2.52 -3.10
C VAL A 114 1.95 -3.11 -1.69
N SER A 115 2.37 -2.39 -0.66
CA SER A 115 2.21 -2.83 0.73
C SER A 115 0.75 -3.00 1.13
N ALA A 116 -0.12 -2.08 0.68
CA ALA A 116 -1.56 -2.16 0.92
C ALA A 116 -2.24 -3.25 0.05
N TYR A 117 -1.80 -3.40 -1.19
CA TYR A 117 -2.39 -4.27 -2.21
C TYR A 117 -1.31 -5.13 -2.89
N PRO A 118 -0.80 -6.18 -2.22
CA PRO A 118 0.27 -7.03 -2.75
C PRO A 118 -0.19 -7.85 -3.97
N LEU A 119 0.77 -8.45 -4.70
CA LEU A 119 0.50 -9.25 -5.91
C LEU A 119 -0.55 -10.36 -5.71
N ASP A 120 -0.58 -10.94 -4.53
CA ASP A 120 -1.49 -12.02 -4.16
C ASP A 120 -2.80 -11.55 -3.48
N TYR A 121 -3.09 -10.25 -3.52
CA TYR A 121 -4.23 -9.64 -2.84
C TYR A 121 -5.55 -10.38 -3.09
N TYR A 122 -5.90 -10.64 -4.34
CA TYR A 122 -7.14 -11.35 -4.69
C TYR A 122 -7.10 -12.84 -4.34
N LYS A 123 -5.94 -13.49 -4.39
CA LYS A 123 -5.80 -14.88 -3.94
C LYS A 123 -6.08 -15.02 -2.44
N LYS A 124 -5.55 -14.10 -1.64
CA LYS A 124 -5.80 -14.06 -0.19
C LYS A 124 -7.24 -13.72 0.14
N LYS A 125 -7.84 -12.79 -0.58
CA LYS A 125 -9.25 -12.41 -0.39
C LYS A 125 -10.19 -13.59 -0.65
N ASN A 126 -9.99 -14.32 -1.75
CA ASN A 126 -10.81 -15.47 -2.09
C ASN A 126 -10.71 -16.61 -1.06
N ARG A 127 -9.52 -16.91 -0.52
CA ARG A 127 -9.36 -17.92 0.54
C ARG A 127 -10.17 -17.59 1.78
N LYS A 128 -10.21 -16.32 2.19
CA LYS A 128 -10.99 -15.90 3.37
C LYS A 128 -12.50 -16.09 3.17
N ASN A 129 -12.99 -15.95 1.94
CA ASN A 129 -14.42 -16.08 1.62
C ASN A 129 -14.88 -17.54 1.53
N HIS A 130 -13.99 -18.51 1.25
CA HIS A 130 -14.31 -19.94 1.16
C HIS A 130 -14.07 -20.70 2.47
N GLY A 131 -13.58 -20.06 3.50
CA GLY A 131 -13.28 -20.64 4.81
C GLY A 131 -14.33 -20.35 5.90
N ARG A 132 -15.55 -19.96 5.53
CA ARG A 132 -16.70 -19.80 6.43
C ARG A 132 -17.79 -20.77 6.11
#